data_333e43e7d6a7223008b52c7b800a88d0
#
_entry.id   333e43e7d6a7223008b52c7b800a88d0
#
_cell.length_a   1.000
_cell.length_b   1.000
_cell.length_c   1.000
_cell.angle_alpha   90.00
_cell.angle_beta   90.00
_cell.angle_gamma   90.00
#
_symmetry.space_group_name_H-M   'P 1'
#
loop_
_entity.id
_entity.type
_entity.pdbx_description
1 polymer ?
#
loop_
_entity_poly.entity_id
_entity_poly.type
_entity_poly.pdbx_seq_one_letter_code
_entity_poly.pdbx_strand_id
1 'polypeptide(L)'
;RFIRAGFPDPVPNQNVYDRNGRFIAMPDLQLLEYRMAFDYEGDHHRTDARQWRKDLRRVPLLEDAHWHHTRMSADDLANPRELLKRTARRLRERGWPG
;
A
#
# COMPACT_ATOMS: atom_id res chain seq x y z
N ARG A 1 4.61 10.62 -9.82
CA ARG A 1 5.15 9.39 -10.42
C ARG A 1 4.06 8.45 -10.91
N PHE A 2 3.12 8.13 -10.03
CA PHE A 2 1.94 7.36 -10.45
C PHE A 2 1.14 8.12 -11.52
N ILE A 3 1.05 9.42 -11.36
CA ILE A 3 0.34 10.29 -12.30
C ILE A 3 0.95 10.21 -13.69
N ARG A 4 2.29 10.24 -13.77
CA ARG A 4 2.98 10.17 -15.07
C ARG A 4 2.75 8.85 -15.79
N ALA A 5 2.58 7.77 -15.03
CA ALA A 5 2.35 6.46 -15.61
C ALA A 5 0.88 6.23 -15.95
N GLY A 6 0.01 7.23 -15.76
CA GLY A 6 -1.41 7.09 -16.00
C GLY A 6 -2.16 6.38 -14.91
N PHE A 7 -1.52 6.18 -13.76
CA PHE A 7 -2.15 5.53 -12.62
C PHE A 7 -3.14 6.46 -11.93
N PRO A 8 -4.07 5.90 -11.15
CA PRO A 8 -4.95 6.72 -10.30
C PRO A 8 -4.11 7.53 -9.31
N ASP A 9 -4.63 8.67 -8.89
CA ASP A 9 -3.94 9.53 -7.94
C ASP A 9 -3.91 8.90 -6.55
N PRO A 10 -2.74 8.67 -5.97
CA PRO A 10 -2.67 8.16 -4.60
C PRO A 10 -3.00 9.25 -3.59
N VAL A 11 -3.63 8.85 -2.49
CA VAL A 11 -3.99 9.75 -1.41
C VAL A 11 -3.06 9.47 -0.23
N PRO A 12 -2.33 10.49 0.26
CA PRO A 12 -1.40 10.27 1.38
C PRO A 12 -2.11 10.32 2.73
N ASN A 13 -1.59 9.53 3.67
CA ASN A 13 -1.89 9.63 5.10
C ASN A 13 -3.38 9.61 5.43
N GLN A 14 -4.17 8.74 4.79
CA GLN A 14 -5.58 8.57 5.07
C GLN A 14 -5.82 7.28 5.84
N ASN A 15 -6.72 7.33 6.81
CA ASN A 15 -7.08 6.16 7.60
C ASN A 15 -7.84 5.15 6.77
N VAL A 16 -7.56 3.87 7.03
CA VAL A 16 -8.29 2.74 6.45
C VAL A 16 -9.11 2.08 7.54
N TYR A 17 -10.36 1.77 7.23
CA TYR A 17 -11.30 1.16 8.17
C TYR A 17 -11.80 -0.18 7.62
N ASP A 18 -12.19 -1.08 8.52
CA ASP A 18 -12.82 -2.34 8.12
C ASP A 18 -14.31 -2.11 7.82
N ARG A 19 -15.02 -3.19 7.50
CA ARG A 19 -16.44 -3.12 7.16
C ARG A 19 -17.31 -2.60 8.30
N ASN A 20 -16.85 -2.78 9.52
CA ASN A 20 -17.59 -2.35 10.72
C ASN A 20 -17.20 -0.94 11.17
N GLY A 21 -16.38 -0.26 10.39
CA GLY A 21 -15.94 1.09 10.72
C GLY A 21 -14.81 1.16 11.72
N ARG A 22 -14.15 0.03 12.01
CA ARG A 22 -13.02 0.01 12.93
C ARG A 22 -11.74 0.40 12.20
N PHE A 23 -10.95 1.24 12.85
CA PHE A 23 -9.67 1.66 12.31
C PHE A 23 -8.72 0.47 12.15
N ILE A 24 -8.08 0.34 10.98
CA ILE A 24 -7.07 -0.67 10.73
C ILE A 24 -5.68 -0.06 10.70
N ALA A 25 -5.46 0.93 9.85
CA ALA A 25 -4.15 1.51 9.61
C ALA A 25 -4.25 2.84 8.89
N MET A 26 -3.14 3.60 8.91
CA MET A 26 -3.01 4.80 8.09
C MET A 26 -1.78 4.60 7.21
N PRO A 27 -1.95 4.03 6.02
CA PRO A 27 -0.81 3.82 5.11
C PRO A 27 -0.24 5.15 4.61
N ASP A 28 1.02 5.12 4.18
CA ASP A 28 1.66 6.32 3.64
C ASP A 28 0.95 6.81 2.39
N LEU A 29 0.53 5.90 1.54
CA LEU A 29 -0.25 6.19 0.33
C LEU A 29 -1.35 5.14 0.17
N GLN A 30 -2.45 5.54 -0.46
CA GLN A 30 -3.48 4.57 -0.81
C GLN A 30 -4.16 4.94 -2.13
N LEU A 31 -4.61 3.91 -2.83
CA LEU A 31 -5.51 4.03 -3.97
C LEU A 31 -6.86 3.52 -3.51
N LEU A 32 -7.66 4.42 -2.95
CA LEU A 32 -8.91 4.06 -2.27
C LEU A 32 -9.87 3.29 -3.17
N GLU A 33 -10.02 3.74 -4.40
CA GLU A 33 -10.95 3.15 -5.36
C GLU A 33 -10.65 1.67 -5.60
N TYR A 34 -9.40 1.28 -5.51
CA TYR A 34 -8.96 -0.08 -5.79
C TYR A 34 -8.52 -0.83 -4.52
N ARG A 35 -8.63 -0.19 -3.37
CA ARG A 35 -8.26 -0.75 -2.06
C ARG A 35 -6.82 -1.26 -2.06
N MET A 36 -5.91 -0.40 -2.45
CA MET A 36 -4.48 -0.67 -2.40
C MET A 36 -3.79 0.29 -1.46
N ALA A 37 -3.02 -0.26 -0.54
CA ALA A 37 -2.29 0.51 0.47
C ALA A 37 -0.79 0.32 0.28
N PHE A 38 -0.04 1.40 0.43
CA PHE A 38 1.41 1.40 0.25
C PHE A 38 2.07 2.02 1.47
N ASP A 39 3.08 1.32 2.00
CA ASP A 39 3.89 1.84 3.08
C ASP A 39 5.36 1.84 2.67
N TYR A 40 6.07 2.90 3.05
CA TYR A 40 7.50 3.00 2.82
C TYR A 40 8.24 2.30 3.95
N GLU A 41 9.16 1.41 3.58
CA GLU A 41 10.01 0.73 4.54
C GLU A 41 11.39 1.39 4.54
N GLY A 42 11.66 2.22 5.56
CA GLY A 42 12.97 2.79 5.75
C GLY A 42 13.92 1.77 6.39
N ASP A 43 15.22 2.08 6.35
CA ASP A 43 16.24 1.19 6.89
C ASP A 43 16.05 0.91 8.38
N HIS A 44 15.46 1.86 9.11
CA HIS A 44 15.20 1.71 10.54
C HIS A 44 14.19 0.63 10.86
N HIS A 45 13.27 0.38 9.96
CA HIS A 45 12.15 -0.52 10.23
C HIS A 45 12.58 -1.97 10.34
N ARG A 46 13.70 -2.33 9.72
CA ARG A 46 14.20 -3.72 9.76
C ARG A 46 14.56 -4.16 11.17
N THR A 47 15.00 -3.23 12.00
CA THR A 47 15.49 -3.52 13.34
C THR A 47 14.52 -3.10 14.42
N ASP A 48 13.39 -2.49 14.06
CA ASP A 48 12.41 -2.02 15.03
C ASP A 48 11.36 -3.11 15.29
N ALA A 49 11.51 -3.79 16.41
CA ALA A 49 10.61 -4.88 16.80
C ALA A 49 9.16 -4.41 16.98
N ARG A 50 8.95 -3.16 17.42
CA ARG A 50 7.60 -2.63 17.61
C ARG A 50 6.91 -2.42 16.26
N GLN A 51 7.64 -1.89 15.29
CA GLN A 51 7.10 -1.68 13.95
C GLN A 51 6.77 -3.02 13.29
N TRP A 52 7.65 -4.00 13.45
CA TRP A 52 7.44 -5.34 12.92
C TRP A 52 6.18 -6.00 13.49
N ARG A 53 5.98 -5.88 14.81
CA ARG A 53 4.78 -6.42 15.46
C ARG A 53 3.50 -5.71 15.00
N LYS A 54 3.59 -4.39 14.82
CA LYS A 54 2.49 -3.62 14.24
C LYS A 54 2.09 -4.15 12.88
N ASP A 55 3.08 -4.37 12.01
CA ASP A 55 2.84 -4.86 10.66
C ASP A 55 2.23 -6.25 10.66
N LEU A 56 2.69 -7.13 11.56
CA LEU A 56 2.12 -8.47 11.69
C LEU A 56 0.63 -8.44 12.03
N ARG A 57 0.19 -7.42 12.76
CA ARG A 57 -1.21 -7.29 13.14
C ARG A 57 -2.05 -6.65 12.05
N ARG A 58 -1.56 -5.60 11.44
CA ARG A 58 -2.38 -4.81 10.54
C ARG A 58 -2.47 -5.37 9.12
N VAL A 59 -1.43 -6.06 8.63
CA VAL A 59 -1.47 -6.62 7.29
C VAL A 59 -2.60 -7.65 7.14
N PRO A 60 -2.78 -8.62 8.05
CA PRO A 60 -3.94 -9.51 7.97
C PRO A 60 -5.28 -8.79 8.03
N LEU A 61 -5.38 -7.72 8.84
CA LEU A 61 -6.62 -6.95 8.91
C LEU A 61 -6.93 -6.24 7.60
N LEU A 62 -5.89 -5.71 6.93
CA LEU A 62 -6.06 -5.12 5.62
C LEU A 62 -6.52 -6.16 4.60
N GLU A 63 -5.91 -7.34 4.61
CA GLU A 63 -6.29 -8.43 3.72
C GLU A 63 -7.74 -8.86 3.95
N ASP A 64 -8.15 -8.99 5.21
CA ASP A 64 -9.54 -9.35 5.55
C ASP A 64 -10.53 -8.31 5.05
N ALA A 65 -10.11 -7.04 5.00
CA ALA A 65 -10.93 -5.95 4.46
C ALA A 65 -10.79 -5.81 2.95
N HIS A 66 -10.13 -6.77 2.29
CA HIS A 66 -9.91 -6.81 0.84
C HIS A 66 -8.97 -5.72 0.33
N TRP A 67 -8.08 -5.24 1.18
CA TRP A 67 -7.02 -4.34 0.77
C TRP A 67 -5.78 -5.11 0.39
N HIS A 68 -5.11 -4.68 -0.67
CA HIS A 68 -3.81 -5.20 -1.04
C HIS A 68 -2.74 -4.27 -0.47
N HIS A 69 -1.84 -4.81 0.32
CA HIS A 69 -0.77 -4.04 0.96
C HIS A 69 0.55 -4.24 0.22
N THR A 70 1.22 -3.13 -0.09
CA THR A 70 2.54 -3.14 -0.71
C THR A 70 3.51 -2.37 0.16
N ARG A 71 4.66 -2.96 0.42
CA ARG A 71 5.75 -2.30 1.11
C ARG A 71 6.78 -1.84 0.09
N MET A 72 7.12 -0.54 0.12
CA MET A 72 8.08 0.03 -0.80
C MET A 72 9.40 0.26 -0.09
N SER A 73 10.50 -0.15 -0.72
CA SER A 73 11.84 0.07 -0.20
C SER A 73 12.49 1.27 -0.92
N ALA A 74 13.66 1.67 -0.40
CA ALA A 74 14.46 2.69 -1.07
C ALA A 74 14.86 2.25 -2.48
N ASP A 75 15.15 0.96 -2.66
CA ASP A 75 15.49 0.42 -3.97
C ASP A 75 14.33 0.53 -4.94
N ASP A 76 13.11 0.28 -4.47
CA ASP A 76 11.91 0.42 -5.29
C ASP A 76 11.73 1.86 -5.76
N LEU A 77 12.05 2.84 -4.91
CA LEU A 77 11.92 4.24 -5.28
C LEU A 77 13.02 4.68 -6.23
N ALA A 78 14.22 4.10 -6.09
CA ALA A 78 15.34 4.41 -7.00
C ALA A 78 15.11 3.80 -8.38
N ASN A 79 14.51 2.61 -8.45
CA ASN A 79 14.19 1.90 -9.69
C ASN A 79 12.74 1.44 -9.67
N PRO A 80 11.79 2.34 -9.95
CA PRO A 80 10.38 2.03 -9.75
C PRO A 80 9.74 1.13 -10.81
N ARG A 81 10.47 0.73 -11.83
CA ARG A 81 9.91 -0.04 -12.95
C ARG A 81 9.19 -1.31 -12.48
N GLU A 82 9.86 -2.11 -11.66
CA GLU A 82 9.26 -3.36 -11.18
C GLU A 82 8.07 -3.10 -10.25
N LEU A 83 8.20 -2.10 -9.38
CA LEU A 83 7.10 -1.71 -8.50
C LEU A 83 5.88 -1.30 -9.32
N LEU A 84 6.08 -0.47 -10.35
CA LEU A 84 4.99 0.00 -11.18
C LEU A 84 4.36 -1.13 -11.98
N LYS A 85 5.15 -2.08 -12.46
CA LYS A 85 4.62 -3.26 -13.15
C LYS A 85 3.71 -4.10 -12.25
N ARG A 86 4.17 -4.38 -11.05
CA ARG A 86 3.38 -5.17 -10.08
C ARG A 86 2.12 -4.43 -9.70
N THR A 87 2.23 -3.14 -9.47
CA THR A 87 1.09 -2.30 -9.11
C THR A 87 0.06 -2.28 -10.23
N ALA A 88 0.51 -2.11 -11.47
CA ALA A 88 -0.39 -2.11 -12.63
C ALA A 88 -1.14 -3.44 -12.74
N ARG A 89 -0.43 -4.54 -12.56
CA ARG A 89 -1.05 -5.88 -12.62
C ARG A 89 -2.14 -6.03 -11.57
N ARG A 90 -1.86 -5.63 -10.33
CA ARG A 90 -2.84 -5.70 -9.25
C ARG A 90 -4.03 -4.79 -9.50
N LEU A 91 -3.77 -3.59 -10.00
CA LEU A 91 -4.83 -2.65 -10.34
C LEU A 91 -5.77 -3.22 -11.39
N ARG A 92 -5.21 -3.86 -12.43
CA ARG A 92 -6.03 -4.47 -13.47
C ARG A 92 -6.88 -5.61 -12.93
N GLU A 93 -6.33 -6.40 -12.02
CA GLU A 93 -7.09 -7.45 -11.34
C GLU A 93 -8.24 -6.89 -10.53
N ARG A 94 -8.15 -5.64 -10.12
CA ARG A 94 -9.17 -4.96 -9.32
C ARG A 94 -10.06 -4.03 -10.14
N GLY A 95 -9.97 -4.11 -11.46
CA GLY A 95 -10.88 -3.40 -12.33
C GLY A 95 -10.35 -2.13 -12.99
N TRP A 96 -9.08 -1.82 -12.80
CA TRP A 96 -8.48 -0.65 -13.45
C TRP A 96 -8.30 -0.92 -14.95
N PRO A 97 -8.83 -0.04 -15.80
CA PRO A 97 -8.80 -0.29 -17.26
C PRO A 97 -7.49 0.07 -17.94
N GLY A 98 -6.61 0.81 -17.26
CA GLY A 98 -5.35 1.34 -17.83
C GLY A 98 -4.15 0.43 -17.91
#